data_450058c0e92c9e1e562927cb51728000
#
_entry.id   450058c0e92c9e1e562927cb51728000
#
_cell.length_a   1.000
_cell.length_b   1.000
_cell.length_c   1.000
_cell.angle_alpha   90.00
_cell.angle_beta   90.00
_cell.angle_gamma   90.00
#
_symmetry.space_group_name_H-M   'P 1'
#
loop_
_entity.id
_entity.type
_entity.pdbx_description
1 polymer ?
#
loop_
_entity_poly.entity_id
_entity_poly.type
_entity_poly.pdbx_seq_one_letter_code
_entity_poly.pdbx_strand_id
1 'polypeptide(L)'
;MRKVQLFEPQTGAKHAGSKAPGDVQTIAAEFGFEAFRLHRFIPPNRLWFPVMRFCRRLQRKRYARDVPGDSVVFAQFPTSLVGGGFNRPMTELVRRVKESKRQKVVSLVHDVECIRGKVDPLSRPMSEDLRFWCETADVLIVHNRRMADWFQQNGIPSDRLVPLELFDYLAPGFAPRTDATESRSVCIAGNLDPDKAGYLAQLADVADVRWELYGPNYRPIGRTDRIRYHGTVAPERLPERLEGGFGLVWDGDSVESCSGGIGEYLKVNSPHKLSLYLAAELPVIVWEESAAADFVRTNDVGLTVRSLREVGARLAALSEADCARFKRNACGVSEKLRAGHFTKAALAKALALVDNTPQT
;
A
#
# COMPACT_ATOMS: atom_id res chain seq x y z
N MET A 1 27.58 4.13 6.59
CA MET A 1 27.31 4.35 5.13
C MET A 1 26.41 5.57 4.93
N ARG A 2 26.55 6.33 3.81
CA ARG A 2 25.57 7.35 3.41
C ARG A 2 24.26 6.69 3.02
N LYS A 3 23.13 7.36 3.31
CA LYS A 3 21.79 6.88 3.00
C LYS A 3 21.21 7.73 1.88
N VAL A 4 20.84 7.12 0.75
CA VAL A 4 20.28 7.82 -0.42
C VAL A 4 18.96 7.18 -0.81
N GLN A 5 17.87 7.96 -0.94
CA GLN A 5 16.62 7.45 -1.51
C GLN A 5 16.45 7.89 -2.97
N LEU A 6 16.00 6.99 -3.81
CA LEU A 6 15.55 7.32 -5.16
C LEU A 6 14.18 8.00 -5.07
N PHE A 7 14.21 9.33 -5.06
CA PHE A 7 13.04 10.16 -4.85
C PHE A 7 12.34 10.47 -6.18
N GLU A 8 11.11 9.99 -6.34
CA GLU A 8 10.25 10.34 -7.47
C GLU A 8 9.16 11.32 -7.01
N PRO A 9 9.18 12.59 -7.51
CA PRO A 9 8.13 13.54 -7.15
C PRO A 9 6.75 13.02 -7.55
N GLN A 10 5.82 13.02 -6.62
CA GLN A 10 4.43 12.66 -6.90
C GLN A 10 3.76 13.85 -7.58
N THR A 11 3.39 13.69 -8.84
CA THR A 11 2.73 14.75 -9.60
C THR A 11 1.22 14.69 -9.38
N GLY A 12 0.70 15.63 -8.59
CA GLY A 12 -0.69 16.14 -8.65
C GLY A 12 -1.89 15.18 -8.59
N ALA A 13 -1.69 13.89 -8.51
CA ALA A 13 -2.76 12.92 -8.52
C ALA A 13 -3.43 12.84 -7.14
N LYS A 14 -4.67 13.30 -7.05
CA LYS A 14 -5.52 13.24 -5.85
C LYS A 14 -6.08 11.81 -5.63
N HIS A 15 -5.23 10.80 -5.65
CA HIS A 15 -5.65 9.41 -5.42
C HIS A 15 -4.65 8.66 -4.51
N ALA A 16 -5.10 7.59 -3.88
CA ALA A 16 -4.34 6.78 -2.92
C ALA A 16 -2.99 6.25 -3.47
N GLY A 17 -2.87 6.05 -4.79
CA GLY A 17 -1.64 5.58 -5.43
C GLY A 17 -0.44 6.53 -5.33
N SER A 18 -0.67 7.83 -5.03
CA SER A 18 0.41 8.79 -4.78
C SER A 18 0.71 8.97 -3.29
N LYS A 19 -0.26 8.68 -2.42
CA LYS A 19 -0.14 8.91 -0.98
C LYS A 19 0.89 7.98 -0.33
N ALA A 20 0.76 6.67 -0.51
CA ALA A 20 1.69 5.71 0.11
C ALA A 20 3.16 5.94 -0.28
N PRO A 21 3.52 6.07 -1.58
CA PRO A 21 4.89 6.39 -1.94
C PRO A 21 5.38 7.74 -1.39
N GLY A 22 4.52 8.75 -1.34
CA GLY A 22 4.84 10.07 -0.78
C GLY A 22 5.13 10.03 0.72
N ASP A 23 4.30 9.31 1.48
CA ASP A 23 4.51 9.12 2.92
C ASP A 23 5.82 8.36 3.19
N VAL A 24 6.08 7.28 2.46
CA VAL A 24 7.34 6.53 2.58
C VAL A 24 8.55 7.41 2.26
N GLN A 25 8.47 8.29 1.25
CA GLN A 25 9.56 9.23 0.93
C GLN A 25 9.81 10.22 2.08
N THR A 26 8.74 10.75 2.68
CA THR A 26 8.82 11.65 3.82
C THR A 26 9.46 10.97 5.02
N ILE A 27 8.98 9.76 5.36
CA ILE A 27 9.51 8.98 6.48
C ILE A 27 10.97 8.59 6.25
N ALA A 28 11.34 8.21 5.03
CA ALA A 28 12.73 7.89 4.70
C ALA A 28 13.65 9.11 4.85
N ALA A 29 13.18 10.31 4.48
CA ALA A 29 13.93 11.55 4.69
C ALA A 29 14.13 11.84 6.18
N GLU A 30 13.10 11.69 7.02
CA GLU A 30 13.20 11.80 8.49
C GLU A 30 14.15 10.75 9.07
N PHE A 31 14.25 9.58 8.43
CA PHE A 31 15.17 8.50 8.81
C PHE A 31 16.60 8.72 8.33
N GLY A 32 16.87 9.87 7.70
CA GLY A 32 18.20 10.31 7.27
C GLY A 32 18.60 9.92 5.84
N PHE A 33 17.64 9.54 4.99
CA PHE A 33 17.92 9.31 3.58
C PHE A 33 17.89 10.61 2.77
N GLU A 34 19.01 10.96 2.15
CA GLU A 34 19.14 12.10 1.23
C GLU A 34 18.44 11.78 -0.10
N ALA A 35 17.68 12.72 -0.63
CA ALA A 35 16.92 12.50 -1.86
C ALA A 35 17.79 12.63 -3.11
N PHE A 36 17.95 11.55 -3.88
CA PHE A 36 18.37 11.62 -5.27
C PHE A 36 17.11 11.75 -6.14
N ARG A 37 16.80 12.97 -6.60
CA ARG A 37 15.57 13.27 -7.34
C ARG A 37 15.60 12.63 -8.72
N LEU A 38 14.60 11.80 -8.99
CA LEU A 38 14.28 11.24 -10.28
C LEU A 38 13.29 12.17 -10.99
N HIS A 39 13.47 12.36 -12.31
CA HIS A 39 12.54 13.14 -13.11
C HIS A 39 11.70 12.22 -13.97
N ARG A 40 10.39 12.28 -13.77
CA ARG A 40 9.43 11.54 -14.58
C ARG A 40 9.13 12.34 -15.85
N PHE A 41 9.52 11.82 -16.98
CA PHE A 41 9.12 12.35 -18.28
C PHE A 41 8.08 11.42 -18.90
N ILE A 42 6.84 11.91 -19.00
CA ILE A 42 5.74 11.21 -19.68
C ILE A 42 5.62 11.82 -21.06
N PRO A 43 5.93 11.08 -22.14
CA PRO A 43 5.82 11.60 -23.49
C PRO A 43 4.32 11.81 -23.83
N PRO A 44 3.95 12.99 -24.36
CA PRO A 44 2.56 13.27 -24.74
C PRO A 44 2.06 12.39 -25.89
N ASN A 45 2.99 11.93 -26.73
CA ASN A 45 2.72 10.98 -27.81
C ASN A 45 4.01 10.23 -28.22
N ARG A 46 3.91 9.32 -29.20
CA ARG A 46 5.04 8.48 -29.65
C ARG A 46 6.22 9.27 -30.24
N LEU A 47 5.99 10.44 -30.80
CA LEU A 47 7.03 11.29 -31.38
C LEU A 47 8.04 11.78 -30.33
N TRP A 48 7.63 11.84 -29.05
CA TRP A 48 8.48 12.26 -27.95
C TRP A 48 9.29 11.13 -27.31
N PHE A 49 9.17 9.89 -27.79
CA PHE A 49 9.96 8.76 -27.27
C PHE A 49 11.48 8.98 -27.39
N PRO A 50 12.05 9.57 -28.46
CA PRO A 50 13.47 9.88 -28.50
C PRO A 50 13.91 10.84 -27.38
N VAL A 51 13.12 11.88 -27.11
CA VAL A 51 13.35 12.84 -26.03
C VAL A 51 13.29 12.14 -24.68
N MET A 52 12.28 11.30 -24.45
CA MET A 52 12.18 10.50 -23.23
C MET A 52 13.42 9.61 -23.04
N ARG A 53 13.87 8.92 -24.10
CA ARG A 53 15.09 8.10 -24.05
C ARG A 53 16.33 8.91 -23.72
N PHE A 54 16.45 10.09 -24.29
CA PHE A 54 17.55 11.00 -24.00
C PHE A 54 17.53 11.48 -22.54
N CYS A 55 16.40 11.96 -22.05
CA CYS A 55 16.23 12.35 -20.64
C CYS A 55 16.57 11.20 -19.68
N ARG A 56 16.10 9.98 -19.97
CA ARG A 56 16.44 8.78 -19.19
C ARG A 56 17.93 8.46 -19.23
N ARG A 57 18.59 8.65 -20.38
CA ARG A 57 20.03 8.47 -20.51
C ARG A 57 20.81 9.48 -19.66
N LEU A 58 20.42 10.75 -19.67
CA LEU A 58 21.02 11.78 -18.83
C LEU A 58 20.83 11.47 -17.34
N GLN A 59 19.65 11.06 -16.94
CA GLN A 59 19.37 10.68 -15.56
C GLN A 59 20.20 9.48 -15.11
N ARG A 60 20.41 8.48 -15.96
CA ARG A 60 21.30 7.35 -15.68
C ARG A 60 22.75 7.80 -15.50
N LYS A 61 23.27 8.70 -16.36
CA LYS A 61 24.62 9.27 -16.21
C LYS A 61 24.74 10.02 -14.89
N ARG A 62 23.72 10.81 -14.54
CA ARG A 62 23.68 11.55 -13.29
C ARG A 62 23.67 10.60 -12.09
N TYR A 63 22.86 9.54 -12.10
CA TYR A 63 22.86 8.52 -11.03
C TYR A 63 24.25 7.91 -10.84
N ALA A 64 24.86 7.45 -11.92
CA ALA A 64 26.18 6.84 -11.86
C ALA A 64 27.29 7.79 -11.36
N ARG A 65 27.17 9.10 -11.60
CA ARG A 65 28.13 10.11 -11.15
C ARG A 65 27.90 10.54 -9.71
N ASP A 66 26.66 10.91 -9.37
CA ASP A 66 26.33 11.70 -8.19
C ASP A 66 25.97 10.83 -6.97
N VAL A 67 25.49 9.60 -7.17
CA VAL A 67 25.20 8.72 -6.03
C VAL A 67 26.53 8.17 -5.47
N PRO A 68 26.81 8.41 -4.19
CA PRO A 68 28.12 8.06 -3.60
C PRO A 68 28.36 6.55 -3.56
N GLY A 69 29.63 6.15 -3.55
CA GLY A 69 30.05 4.80 -3.17
C GLY A 69 29.85 4.53 -1.69
N ASP A 70 29.94 3.28 -1.28
CA ASP A 70 29.76 2.82 0.11
C ASP A 70 28.48 3.41 0.76
N SER A 71 27.37 3.48 -0.02
CA SER A 71 26.08 4.01 0.40
C SER A 71 24.99 2.94 0.42
N VAL A 72 23.95 3.16 1.22
CA VAL A 72 22.71 2.43 1.12
C VAL A 72 21.75 3.20 0.23
N VAL A 73 21.31 2.58 -0.86
CA VAL A 73 20.31 3.12 -1.79
C VAL A 73 18.94 2.53 -1.45
N PHE A 74 18.00 3.38 -1.05
CA PHE A 74 16.62 3.01 -0.83
C PHE A 74 15.79 3.29 -2.07
N ALA A 75 15.09 2.29 -2.57
CA ALA A 75 14.23 2.39 -3.74
C ALA A 75 12.83 1.84 -3.44
N GLN A 76 11.80 2.53 -3.88
CA GLN A 76 10.44 2.03 -3.89
C GLN A 76 10.17 1.29 -5.22
N PHE A 77 9.48 0.16 -5.19
CA PHE A 77 9.21 -0.68 -6.36
C PHE A 77 7.70 -0.97 -6.50
N PRO A 78 7.10 -0.88 -7.70
CA PRO A 78 7.67 -0.29 -8.91
C PRO A 78 7.72 1.23 -8.83
N THR A 79 8.70 1.83 -9.51
CA THR A 79 8.70 3.27 -9.78
C THR A 79 8.60 3.49 -11.29
N SER A 80 8.42 4.73 -11.73
CA SER A 80 8.46 5.04 -13.18
C SER A 80 9.81 4.73 -13.83
N LEU A 81 10.83 4.41 -13.05
CA LEU A 81 12.21 4.21 -13.52
C LEU A 81 12.82 2.88 -13.10
N VAL A 82 12.26 2.20 -12.12
CA VAL A 82 12.76 0.92 -11.62
C VAL A 82 11.63 -0.10 -11.64
N GLY A 83 11.82 -1.19 -12.34
CA GLY A 83 10.88 -2.31 -12.45
C GLY A 83 10.16 -2.39 -13.80
N GLY A 84 10.18 -3.56 -14.41
CA GLY A 84 9.45 -4.00 -15.58
C GLY A 84 9.73 -3.28 -16.91
N GLY A 85 9.81 -4.02 -17.98
CA GLY A 85 9.79 -3.57 -19.36
C GLY A 85 10.68 -2.37 -19.68
N PHE A 86 10.10 -1.20 -19.87
CA PHE A 86 10.85 0.04 -20.21
C PHE A 86 11.83 0.51 -19.13
N ASN A 87 11.78 -0.02 -17.91
CA ASN A 87 12.63 0.37 -16.79
C ASN A 87 13.83 -0.57 -16.60
N ARG A 88 13.90 -1.69 -17.32
CA ARG A 88 15.01 -2.63 -17.28
C ARG A 88 16.39 -1.95 -17.35
N PRO A 89 16.64 -0.95 -18.26
CA PRO A 89 17.93 -0.26 -18.31
C PRO A 89 18.29 0.52 -17.03
N MET A 90 17.32 0.98 -16.24
CA MET A 90 17.63 1.63 -14.96
C MET A 90 17.96 0.58 -13.88
N THR A 91 17.25 -0.52 -13.85
CA THR A 91 17.55 -1.64 -12.95
C THR A 91 18.96 -2.20 -13.20
N GLU A 92 19.33 -2.39 -14.47
CA GLU A 92 20.68 -2.82 -14.86
C GLU A 92 21.75 -1.80 -14.44
N LEU A 93 21.45 -0.51 -14.52
CA LEU A 93 22.40 0.52 -14.08
C LEU A 93 22.56 0.50 -12.55
N VAL A 94 21.46 0.40 -11.79
CA VAL A 94 21.51 0.28 -10.32
C VAL A 94 22.39 -0.91 -9.93
N ARG A 95 22.23 -2.07 -10.60
CA ARG A 95 23.05 -3.26 -10.37
C ARG A 95 24.53 -3.00 -10.65
N ARG A 96 24.86 -2.45 -11.82
CA ARG A 96 26.28 -2.15 -12.18
C ARG A 96 26.91 -1.14 -11.23
N VAL A 97 26.18 -0.07 -10.86
CA VAL A 97 26.69 0.95 -9.94
C VAL A 97 26.84 0.38 -8.53
N LYS A 98 25.91 -0.48 -8.10
CA LYS A 98 26.00 -1.22 -6.85
C LYS A 98 27.31 -2.02 -6.78
N GLU A 99 27.59 -2.81 -7.79
CA GLU A 99 28.81 -3.64 -7.86
C GLU A 99 30.08 -2.77 -7.91
N SER A 100 30.14 -1.77 -8.80
CA SER A 100 31.32 -0.92 -9.01
C SER A 100 31.62 0.03 -7.85
N LYS A 101 30.60 0.47 -7.11
CA LYS A 101 30.71 1.44 -6.00
C LYS A 101 30.46 0.82 -4.64
N ARG A 102 30.33 -0.50 -4.53
CA ARG A 102 30.04 -1.24 -3.30
C ARG A 102 28.81 -0.69 -2.56
N GLN A 103 27.76 -0.36 -3.31
CA GLN A 103 26.51 0.09 -2.74
C GLN A 103 25.69 -1.08 -2.22
N LYS A 104 24.83 -0.82 -1.24
CA LYS A 104 23.79 -1.73 -0.81
C LYS A 104 22.42 -1.17 -1.26
N VAL A 105 21.50 -2.06 -1.63
CA VAL A 105 20.18 -1.67 -2.13
C VAL A 105 19.10 -2.25 -1.23
N VAL A 106 18.31 -1.38 -0.61
CA VAL A 106 17.09 -1.72 0.12
C VAL A 106 15.90 -1.32 -0.74
N SER A 107 14.97 -2.22 -0.96
CA SER A 107 13.77 -1.93 -1.75
C SER A 107 12.49 -2.14 -0.96
N LEU A 108 11.58 -1.16 -1.00
CA LEU A 108 10.21 -1.32 -0.52
C LEU A 108 9.29 -1.62 -1.70
N VAL A 109 8.56 -2.73 -1.62
CA VAL A 109 7.62 -3.17 -2.65
C VAL A 109 6.24 -2.57 -2.37
N HIS A 110 5.63 -1.88 -3.37
CA HIS A 110 4.25 -1.37 -3.30
C HIS A 110 3.26 -2.31 -3.96
N ASP A 111 3.62 -2.83 -5.12
CA ASP A 111 2.76 -3.74 -5.87
C ASP A 111 3.57 -4.81 -6.58
N VAL A 112 2.99 -6.00 -6.71
CA VAL A 112 3.54 -7.12 -7.45
C VAL A 112 2.67 -7.38 -8.67
N GLU A 113 2.97 -6.70 -9.77
CA GLU A 113 2.12 -6.65 -10.97
C GLU A 113 1.88 -8.03 -11.61
N CYS A 114 2.81 -8.99 -11.48
CA CYS A 114 2.63 -10.33 -12.06
C CYS A 114 1.54 -11.15 -11.34
N ILE A 115 1.16 -10.78 -10.11
CA ILE A 115 0.09 -11.43 -9.35
C ILE A 115 -1.11 -10.53 -9.09
N ARG A 116 -0.93 -9.21 -9.20
CA ARG A 116 -2.01 -8.23 -9.06
C ARG A 116 -3.02 -8.39 -10.18
N GLY A 117 -4.31 -8.40 -9.85
CA GLY A 117 -5.37 -8.59 -10.83
C GLY A 117 -5.44 -10.00 -11.43
N LYS A 118 -4.79 -10.99 -10.80
CA LYS A 118 -4.82 -12.39 -11.21
C LYS A 118 -5.64 -13.21 -10.22
N VAL A 119 -6.38 -14.17 -10.77
CA VAL A 119 -7.02 -15.22 -9.97
C VAL A 119 -5.93 -16.13 -9.42
N ASP A 120 -6.09 -16.58 -8.19
CA ASP A 120 -5.14 -17.39 -7.45
C ASP A 120 -3.70 -16.80 -7.46
N PRO A 121 -3.51 -15.62 -6.85
CA PRO A 121 -2.24 -14.89 -6.92
C PRO A 121 -1.07 -15.64 -6.30
N LEU A 122 -1.33 -16.49 -5.28
CA LEU A 122 -0.27 -17.22 -4.56
C LEU A 122 0.35 -18.34 -5.37
N SER A 123 -0.38 -18.91 -6.35
CA SER A 123 0.14 -19.96 -7.26
C SER A 123 0.94 -19.39 -8.44
N ARG A 124 0.92 -18.08 -8.67
CA ARG A 124 1.56 -17.45 -9.82
C ARG A 124 3.06 -17.31 -9.63
N PRO A 125 3.86 -17.62 -10.67
CA PRO A 125 5.30 -17.45 -10.62
C PRO A 125 5.68 -15.97 -10.67
N MET A 126 6.85 -15.66 -10.13
CA MET A 126 7.48 -14.36 -10.25
C MET A 126 7.86 -14.08 -11.72
N SER A 127 7.57 -12.84 -12.19
CA SER A 127 8.03 -12.40 -13.50
C SER A 127 9.56 -12.22 -13.55
N GLU A 128 10.14 -12.34 -14.74
CA GLU A 128 11.59 -12.16 -14.95
C GLU A 128 12.07 -10.78 -14.52
N ASP A 129 11.31 -9.72 -14.82
CA ASP A 129 11.67 -8.34 -14.42
C ASP A 129 11.69 -8.15 -12.91
N LEU A 130 10.69 -8.73 -12.20
CA LEU A 130 10.67 -8.68 -10.74
C LEU A 130 11.82 -9.51 -10.16
N ARG A 131 12.09 -10.69 -10.72
CA ARG A 131 13.22 -11.54 -10.30
C ARG A 131 14.55 -10.79 -10.44
N PHE A 132 14.77 -10.16 -11.57
CA PHE A 132 15.97 -9.36 -11.80
C PHE A 132 16.14 -8.21 -10.80
N TRP A 133 15.02 -7.57 -10.43
CA TRP A 133 15.03 -6.55 -9.37
C TRP A 133 15.34 -7.15 -8.00
N CYS A 134 14.70 -8.26 -7.65
CA CYS A 134 14.96 -8.97 -6.38
C CYS A 134 16.41 -9.44 -6.25
N GLU A 135 17.03 -9.86 -7.36
CA GLU A 135 18.46 -10.19 -7.38
C GLU A 135 19.35 -8.96 -7.22
N THR A 136 18.89 -7.81 -7.66
CA THR A 136 19.63 -6.54 -7.54
C THR A 136 19.57 -5.96 -6.12
N ALA A 137 18.41 -6.02 -5.46
CA ALA A 137 18.25 -5.55 -4.09
C ALA A 137 18.93 -6.50 -3.10
N ASP A 138 19.56 -5.97 -2.05
CA ASP A 138 20.10 -6.77 -0.95
C ASP A 138 18.99 -7.18 0.03
N VAL A 139 18.08 -6.24 0.33
CA VAL A 139 16.93 -6.46 1.22
C VAL A 139 15.66 -5.93 0.57
N LEU A 140 14.58 -6.70 0.70
CA LEU A 140 13.24 -6.34 0.26
C LEU A 140 12.34 -6.13 1.46
N ILE A 141 11.74 -4.94 1.56
CA ILE A 141 10.64 -4.66 2.48
C ILE A 141 9.34 -4.99 1.71
N VAL A 142 8.60 -5.97 2.19
CA VAL A 142 7.38 -6.50 1.57
C VAL A 142 6.18 -6.23 2.47
N HIS A 143 4.95 -6.31 1.93
CA HIS A 143 3.75 -5.87 2.65
C HIS A 143 3.56 -6.55 4.00
N ASN A 144 3.64 -7.88 4.03
CA ASN A 144 3.31 -8.70 5.19
C ASN A 144 3.95 -10.08 5.06
N ARG A 145 3.71 -10.95 6.04
CA ARG A 145 4.25 -12.30 6.06
C ARG A 145 3.79 -13.14 4.87
N ARG A 146 2.51 -13.06 4.45
CA ARG A 146 2.02 -13.85 3.30
C ARG A 146 2.71 -13.46 1.99
N MET A 147 2.99 -12.17 1.80
CA MET A 147 3.79 -11.74 0.66
C MET A 147 5.25 -12.21 0.79
N ALA A 148 5.83 -12.18 1.98
CA ALA A 148 7.18 -12.72 2.22
C ALA A 148 7.24 -14.22 1.88
N ASP A 149 6.26 -14.99 2.31
CA ASP A 149 6.16 -16.43 2.01
C ASP A 149 6.08 -16.68 0.49
N TRP A 150 5.32 -15.86 -0.25
CA TRP A 150 5.28 -15.94 -1.71
C TRP A 150 6.65 -15.63 -2.35
N PHE A 151 7.38 -14.63 -1.86
CA PHE A 151 8.74 -14.34 -2.33
C PHE A 151 9.68 -15.51 -2.03
N GLN A 152 9.58 -16.14 -0.85
CA GLN A 152 10.38 -17.32 -0.49
C GLN A 152 10.09 -18.52 -1.40
N GLN A 153 8.82 -18.81 -1.67
CA GLN A 153 8.40 -19.86 -2.62
C GLN A 153 8.94 -19.61 -4.04
N ASN A 154 9.20 -18.36 -4.39
CA ASN A 154 9.83 -17.97 -5.65
C ASN A 154 11.37 -17.84 -5.57
N GLY A 155 11.99 -18.37 -4.53
CA GLY A 155 13.45 -18.50 -4.41
C GLY A 155 14.18 -17.29 -3.81
N ILE A 156 13.47 -16.35 -3.17
CA ILE A 156 14.12 -15.25 -2.45
C ILE A 156 14.38 -15.69 -1.00
N PRO A 157 15.61 -15.65 -0.52
CA PRO A 157 15.96 -16.04 0.86
C PRO A 157 15.21 -15.24 1.92
N SER A 158 14.80 -15.91 3.00
CA SER A 158 14.00 -15.30 4.08
C SER A 158 14.75 -14.21 4.84
N ASP A 159 16.06 -14.33 4.96
CA ASP A 159 16.95 -13.36 5.60
C ASP A 159 17.10 -12.05 4.83
N ARG A 160 16.59 -11.98 3.59
CA ARG A 160 16.51 -10.78 2.76
C ARG A 160 15.14 -10.13 2.77
N LEU A 161 14.16 -10.68 3.51
CA LEU A 161 12.77 -10.23 3.50
C LEU A 161 12.40 -9.60 4.84
N VAL A 162 11.89 -8.38 4.80
CA VAL A 162 11.40 -7.63 5.95
C VAL A 162 9.92 -7.32 5.77
N PRO A 163 9.01 -7.92 6.52
CA PRO A 163 7.60 -7.51 6.52
C PRO A 163 7.44 -6.09 7.05
N LEU A 164 6.67 -5.27 6.31
CA LEU A 164 6.27 -3.91 6.67
C LEU A 164 5.13 -3.90 7.68
N GLU A 165 4.24 -4.87 7.59
CA GLU A 165 2.94 -5.03 8.25
C GLU A 165 1.88 -4.09 7.66
N LEU A 166 2.00 -2.79 7.90
CA LEU A 166 1.12 -1.76 7.36
C LEU A 166 1.93 -0.67 6.65
N PHE A 167 1.39 -0.12 5.58
CA PHE A 167 1.87 1.17 5.09
C PHE A 167 1.46 2.25 6.08
N ASP A 168 2.39 3.11 6.46
CA ASP A 168 2.04 4.28 7.27
C ASP A 168 1.11 5.24 6.50
N TYR A 169 0.39 6.05 7.24
CA TYR A 169 -0.50 7.06 6.69
C TYR A 169 -0.30 8.36 7.45
N LEU A 170 0.57 9.21 6.93
CA LEU A 170 0.85 10.50 7.54
C LEU A 170 -0.36 11.43 7.39
N ALA A 171 -0.85 11.95 8.50
CA ALA A 171 -1.96 12.88 8.55
C ALA A 171 -1.60 14.03 9.52
N PRO A 172 -0.74 14.98 9.07
CA PRO A 172 -0.34 16.09 9.92
C PRO A 172 -1.54 16.96 10.27
N GLY A 173 -1.69 17.29 11.54
CA GLY A 173 -2.81 18.08 12.04
C GLY A 173 -4.13 17.33 12.17
N PHE A 174 -4.13 16.00 12.06
CA PHE A 174 -5.33 15.20 12.27
C PHE A 174 -5.94 15.45 13.65
N ALA A 175 -7.22 15.77 13.63
CA ALA A 175 -8.05 15.87 14.83
C ALA A 175 -9.15 14.79 14.74
N PRO A 176 -9.26 13.91 15.74
CA PRO A 176 -10.32 12.91 15.75
C PRO A 176 -11.70 13.57 15.80
N ARG A 177 -12.67 12.95 15.14
CA ARG A 177 -14.06 13.42 15.25
C ARG A 177 -14.61 13.09 16.63
N THR A 178 -15.32 14.06 17.19
CA THR A 178 -16.00 13.95 18.50
C THR A 178 -17.45 13.52 18.38
N ASP A 179 -17.99 13.56 17.14
CA ASP A 179 -19.39 13.21 16.90
C ASP A 179 -19.62 11.73 17.13
N ALA A 180 -20.73 11.38 17.77
CA ALA A 180 -21.16 10.01 17.95
C ALA A 180 -21.39 9.36 16.57
N THR A 181 -20.51 8.46 16.17
CA THR A 181 -20.66 7.68 14.95
C THR A 181 -21.67 6.56 15.18
N GLU A 182 -22.64 6.43 14.28
CA GLU A 182 -23.57 5.29 14.33
C GLU A 182 -22.81 3.98 14.19
N SER A 183 -22.92 3.11 15.19
CA SER A 183 -22.22 1.81 15.21
C SER A 183 -22.55 0.88 14.04
N ARG A 184 -23.65 1.14 13.33
CA ARG A 184 -24.11 0.36 12.16
C ARG A 184 -23.82 1.02 10.82
N SER A 185 -23.00 2.04 10.78
CA SER A 185 -22.56 2.65 9.52
C SER A 185 -21.16 2.19 9.17
N VAL A 186 -20.94 1.90 7.88
CA VAL A 186 -19.70 1.37 7.34
C VAL A 186 -19.19 2.28 6.23
N CYS A 187 -17.96 2.74 6.38
CA CYS A 187 -17.29 3.63 5.43
C CYS A 187 -16.56 2.83 4.35
N ILE A 188 -16.73 3.23 3.09
CA ILE A 188 -16.00 2.69 1.94
C ILE A 188 -15.29 3.85 1.25
N ALA A 189 -13.96 3.83 1.25
CA ALA A 189 -13.15 4.88 0.64
C ALA A 189 -12.16 4.31 -0.40
N GLY A 190 -12.07 4.94 -1.56
CA GLY A 190 -11.16 4.55 -2.63
C GLY A 190 -11.71 4.81 -4.02
N ASN A 191 -11.15 4.13 -5.03
CA ASN A 191 -11.71 4.13 -6.36
C ASN A 191 -12.96 3.23 -6.38
N LEU A 192 -14.12 3.84 -6.64
CA LEU A 192 -15.44 3.21 -6.64
C LEU A 192 -15.85 2.74 -8.05
N ASP A 193 -14.89 2.59 -8.96
CA ASP A 193 -15.14 2.10 -10.31
C ASP A 193 -15.70 0.67 -10.26
N PRO A 194 -16.81 0.38 -11.00
CA PRO A 194 -17.40 -0.96 -11.04
C PRO A 194 -16.42 -2.08 -11.42
N ASP A 195 -15.45 -1.80 -12.28
CA ASP A 195 -14.42 -2.79 -12.68
C ASP A 195 -13.49 -3.17 -11.51
N LYS A 196 -13.46 -2.37 -10.45
CA LYS A 196 -12.67 -2.62 -9.24
C LYS A 196 -13.54 -3.00 -8.04
N ALA A 197 -14.72 -2.42 -7.95
CA ALA A 197 -15.60 -2.49 -6.80
C ALA A 197 -17.01 -2.90 -7.24
N GLY A 198 -17.13 -3.95 -8.03
CA GLY A 198 -18.40 -4.47 -8.55
C GLY A 198 -19.38 -4.86 -7.46
N TYR A 199 -18.89 -5.25 -6.27
CA TYR A 199 -19.72 -5.53 -5.10
C TYR A 199 -20.58 -4.36 -4.65
N LEU A 200 -20.24 -3.10 -5.02
CA LEU A 200 -21.04 -1.92 -4.67
C LEU A 200 -22.46 -1.99 -5.21
N ALA A 201 -22.67 -2.63 -6.35
CA ALA A 201 -24.00 -2.80 -6.95
C ALA A 201 -24.93 -3.70 -6.10
N GLN A 202 -24.34 -4.51 -5.19
CA GLN A 202 -25.06 -5.48 -4.35
C GLN A 202 -25.20 -4.98 -2.90
N LEU A 203 -24.67 -3.81 -2.54
CA LEU A 203 -24.69 -3.30 -1.15
C LEU A 203 -26.11 -3.08 -0.62
N ALA A 204 -27.06 -2.75 -1.49
CA ALA A 204 -28.46 -2.58 -1.11
C ALA A 204 -29.11 -3.87 -0.59
N ASP A 205 -28.55 -5.03 -0.98
CA ASP A 205 -29.04 -6.34 -0.55
C ASP A 205 -28.47 -6.77 0.82
N VAL A 206 -27.47 -6.02 1.32
CA VAL A 206 -26.91 -6.26 2.65
C VAL A 206 -27.80 -5.59 3.70
N ALA A 207 -28.42 -6.40 4.55
CA ALA A 207 -29.37 -5.92 5.55
C ALA A 207 -28.69 -5.12 6.67
N ASP A 208 -29.42 -4.17 7.24
CA ASP A 208 -29.10 -3.47 8.50
C ASP A 208 -27.77 -2.75 8.56
N VAL A 209 -27.23 -2.35 7.41
CA VAL A 209 -26.01 -1.55 7.28
C VAL A 209 -26.30 -0.26 6.53
N ARG A 210 -25.75 0.85 6.99
CA ARG A 210 -25.68 2.12 6.26
C ARG A 210 -24.28 2.27 5.68
N TRP A 211 -24.19 2.64 4.41
CA TRP A 211 -22.94 2.73 3.66
C TRP A 211 -22.57 4.18 3.38
N GLU A 212 -21.39 4.60 3.80
CA GLU A 212 -20.83 5.94 3.59
C GLU A 212 -19.70 5.85 2.56
N LEU A 213 -19.94 6.31 1.33
CA LEU A 213 -19.04 6.13 0.20
C LEU A 213 -18.22 7.37 -0.11
N TYR A 214 -16.91 7.22 -0.26
CA TYR A 214 -15.95 8.29 -0.58
C TYR A 214 -15.04 7.89 -1.73
N GLY A 215 -14.98 8.69 -2.78
CA GLY A 215 -14.03 8.49 -3.87
C GLY A 215 -14.60 8.75 -5.26
N PRO A 216 -13.75 8.75 -6.27
CA PRO A 216 -14.15 8.93 -7.66
C PRO A 216 -14.84 7.70 -8.23
N ASN A 217 -15.49 7.89 -9.39
CA ASN A 217 -16.05 6.88 -10.27
C ASN A 217 -17.26 6.11 -9.71
N TYR A 218 -17.88 6.58 -8.64
CA TYR A 218 -19.12 5.99 -8.15
C TYR A 218 -20.23 6.12 -9.19
N ARG A 219 -20.89 5.02 -9.46
CA ARG A 219 -22.08 4.95 -10.33
C ARG A 219 -23.21 4.32 -9.53
N PRO A 220 -24.28 5.06 -9.19
CA PRO A 220 -25.43 4.50 -8.50
C PRO A 220 -26.07 3.40 -9.36
N ILE A 221 -26.26 2.22 -8.78
CA ILE A 221 -26.93 1.09 -9.43
C ILE A 221 -27.96 0.53 -8.46
N GLY A 222 -29.21 0.39 -8.91
CA GLY A 222 -30.29 -0.18 -8.11
C GLY A 222 -30.73 0.72 -6.94
N ARG A 223 -31.03 0.09 -5.78
CA ARG A 223 -31.50 0.77 -4.58
C ARG A 223 -30.34 1.48 -3.89
N THR A 224 -30.55 2.72 -3.47
CA THR A 224 -29.53 3.56 -2.80
C THR A 224 -30.01 4.14 -1.47
N ASP A 225 -31.13 3.67 -0.95
CA ASP A 225 -31.76 4.16 0.28
C ASP A 225 -30.88 4.04 1.54
N ARG A 226 -29.87 3.13 1.52
CA ARG A 226 -28.90 2.94 2.60
C ARG A 226 -27.48 3.39 2.22
N ILE A 227 -27.33 4.05 1.07
CA ILE A 227 -26.04 4.49 0.54
C ILE A 227 -26.01 6.02 0.53
N ARG A 228 -25.01 6.59 1.21
CA ARG A 228 -24.71 8.01 1.16
C ARG A 228 -23.36 8.23 0.47
N TYR A 229 -23.39 8.98 -0.61
CA TYR A 229 -22.18 9.30 -1.36
C TYR A 229 -21.69 10.71 -1.04
N HIS A 230 -20.44 10.82 -0.59
CA HIS A 230 -19.80 12.07 -0.14
C HIS A 230 -18.86 12.69 -1.20
N GLY A 231 -18.76 12.06 -2.39
CA GLY A 231 -17.86 12.56 -3.42
C GLY A 231 -16.38 12.20 -3.17
N THR A 232 -15.51 12.97 -3.83
CA THR A 232 -14.06 12.76 -3.76
C THR A 232 -13.43 13.76 -2.79
N VAL A 233 -12.66 13.25 -1.85
CA VAL A 233 -11.89 14.03 -0.86
C VAL A 233 -10.40 13.77 -1.10
N ALA A 234 -9.57 14.81 -0.92
CA ALA A 234 -8.12 14.66 -1.03
C ALA A 234 -7.59 13.69 0.04
N PRO A 235 -6.65 12.80 -0.30
CA PRO A 235 -6.16 11.77 0.62
C PRO A 235 -5.68 12.31 1.97
N GLU A 236 -5.04 13.50 1.97
CA GLU A 236 -4.52 14.15 3.19
C GLU A 236 -5.63 14.58 4.15
N ARG A 237 -6.82 14.90 3.61
CA ARG A 237 -7.98 15.35 4.39
C ARG A 237 -8.99 14.25 4.68
N LEU A 238 -8.82 13.10 4.02
CA LEU A 238 -9.80 12.01 4.08
C LEU A 238 -9.96 11.45 5.50
N PRO A 239 -8.89 11.24 6.31
CA PRO A 239 -9.06 10.74 7.68
C PRO A 239 -10.00 11.58 8.56
N GLU A 240 -10.00 12.90 8.38
CA GLU A 240 -10.86 13.83 9.14
C GLU A 240 -12.31 13.87 8.64
N ARG A 241 -12.57 13.35 7.45
CA ARG A 241 -13.86 13.45 6.76
C ARG A 241 -14.67 12.16 6.75
N LEU A 242 -14.03 11.03 7.08
CA LEU A 242 -14.72 9.75 7.08
C LEU A 242 -15.82 9.74 8.14
N GLU A 243 -17.04 9.45 7.70
CA GLU A 243 -18.20 9.18 8.56
C GLU A 243 -18.41 7.67 8.60
N GLY A 244 -18.78 7.12 9.75
CA GLY A 244 -19.02 5.69 9.91
C GLY A 244 -18.42 5.13 11.18
N GLY A 245 -18.98 4.02 11.64
CA GLY A 245 -18.49 3.28 12.81
C GLY A 245 -17.32 2.37 12.47
N PHE A 246 -17.25 1.90 11.22
CA PHE A 246 -16.22 0.99 10.73
C PHE A 246 -15.76 1.34 9.30
N GLY A 247 -14.51 1.03 8.97
CA GLY A 247 -13.99 1.11 7.62
C GLY A 247 -13.95 -0.26 6.94
N LEU A 248 -14.47 -0.36 5.69
CA LEU A 248 -14.50 -1.63 4.96
C LEU A 248 -13.26 -1.79 4.06
N VAL A 249 -12.54 -2.87 4.25
CA VAL A 249 -11.47 -3.33 3.36
C VAL A 249 -11.98 -4.50 2.53
N TRP A 250 -12.46 -4.18 1.33
CA TRP A 250 -13.05 -5.13 0.40
C TRP A 250 -12.75 -4.69 -1.03
N ASP A 251 -12.48 -5.62 -1.93
CA ASP A 251 -12.33 -5.42 -3.36
C ASP A 251 -12.95 -6.62 -4.11
N GLY A 252 -13.27 -6.45 -5.39
CA GLY A 252 -13.83 -7.51 -6.23
C GLY A 252 -15.28 -7.29 -6.60
N ASP A 253 -15.90 -8.36 -7.11
CA ASP A 253 -17.15 -8.25 -7.86
C ASP A 253 -18.38 -8.69 -7.05
N SER A 254 -18.19 -9.23 -5.85
CA SER A 254 -19.24 -9.87 -5.08
C SER A 254 -19.25 -9.46 -3.60
N VAL A 255 -20.45 -9.45 -3.00
CA VAL A 255 -20.62 -9.34 -1.54
C VAL A 255 -20.36 -10.65 -0.83
N GLU A 256 -20.29 -11.78 -1.55
CA GLU A 256 -20.07 -13.10 -0.95
C GLU A 256 -18.61 -13.36 -0.57
N SER A 257 -17.68 -12.81 -1.39
CA SER A 257 -16.24 -12.92 -1.14
C SER A 257 -15.51 -11.84 -1.93
N CYS A 258 -14.24 -11.59 -1.61
CA CYS A 258 -13.36 -10.78 -2.44
C CYS A 258 -12.91 -11.59 -3.67
N SER A 259 -13.85 -11.85 -4.58
CA SER A 259 -13.62 -12.59 -5.81
C SER A 259 -13.03 -11.73 -6.92
N GLY A 260 -12.58 -12.39 -8.01
CA GLY A 260 -11.90 -11.75 -9.13
C GLY A 260 -10.46 -11.37 -8.81
N GLY A 261 -9.66 -11.10 -9.85
CA GLY A 261 -8.23 -10.95 -9.68
C GLY A 261 -7.82 -9.79 -8.75
N ILE A 262 -8.59 -8.69 -8.71
CA ILE A 262 -8.32 -7.56 -7.81
C ILE A 262 -8.68 -7.93 -6.37
N GLY A 263 -9.82 -8.60 -6.17
CA GLY A 263 -10.28 -9.02 -4.85
C GLY A 263 -9.36 -10.07 -4.24
N GLU A 264 -8.97 -11.08 -5.00
CA GLU A 264 -8.07 -12.12 -4.51
C GLU A 264 -6.66 -11.63 -4.18
N TYR A 265 -6.24 -10.50 -4.75
CA TYR A 265 -4.95 -9.89 -4.39
C TYR A 265 -4.91 -9.47 -2.90
N LEU A 266 -6.06 -9.29 -2.25
CA LEU A 266 -6.14 -9.06 -0.80
C LEU A 266 -5.59 -10.24 0.03
N LYS A 267 -5.49 -11.45 -0.53
CA LYS A 267 -4.84 -12.60 0.12
C LYS A 267 -3.36 -12.39 0.38
N VAL A 268 -2.75 -11.44 -0.32
CA VAL A 268 -1.29 -11.21 -0.34
C VAL A 268 -0.91 -9.82 0.12
N ASN A 269 -1.67 -8.78 -0.27
CA ASN A 269 -1.28 -7.40 -0.03
C ASN A 269 -1.78 -6.84 1.31
N SER A 270 -1.18 -5.74 1.75
CA SER A 270 -1.70 -4.86 2.82
C SER A 270 -2.25 -3.61 2.14
N PRO A 271 -3.57 -3.53 1.87
CA PRO A 271 -4.14 -2.45 1.09
C PRO A 271 -4.08 -1.12 1.86
N HIS A 272 -3.75 -0.03 1.19
CA HIS A 272 -3.60 1.29 1.81
C HIS A 272 -4.91 1.84 2.43
N LYS A 273 -6.09 1.31 2.03
CA LYS A 273 -7.37 1.65 2.67
C LYS A 273 -7.45 1.14 4.12
N LEU A 274 -6.77 0.03 4.47
CA LEU A 274 -6.66 -0.42 5.85
C LEU A 274 -5.95 0.63 6.72
N SER A 275 -4.82 1.13 6.23
CA SER A 275 -4.06 2.19 6.92
C SER A 275 -4.85 3.50 7.01
N LEU A 276 -5.60 3.86 5.97
CA LEU A 276 -6.47 5.03 5.97
C LEU A 276 -7.49 4.98 7.11
N TYR A 277 -8.24 3.87 7.21
CA TYR A 277 -9.29 3.75 8.24
C TYR A 277 -8.70 3.73 9.64
N LEU A 278 -7.64 2.96 9.84
CA LEU A 278 -6.97 2.93 11.15
C LEU A 278 -6.32 4.28 11.48
N ALA A 279 -5.75 5.03 10.52
CA ALA A 279 -5.25 6.38 10.73
C ALA A 279 -6.35 7.38 11.09
N ALA A 280 -7.58 7.14 10.61
CA ALA A 280 -8.80 7.88 11.01
C ALA A 280 -9.41 7.37 12.32
N GLU A 281 -8.72 6.49 13.03
CA GLU A 281 -9.18 5.85 14.28
C GLU A 281 -10.48 5.04 14.12
N LEU A 282 -10.79 4.58 12.89
CA LEU A 282 -11.92 3.72 12.63
C LEU A 282 -11.50 2.25 12.78
N PRO A 283 -12.21 1.46 13.59
CA PRO A 283 -12.15 0.00 13.50
C PRO A 283 -12.49 -0.46 12.10
N VAL A 284 -12.02 -1.65 11.72
CA VAL A 284 -12.15 -2.12 10.35
C VAL A 284 -12.93 -3.42 10.23
N ILE A 285 -13.53 -3.61 9.06
CA ILE A 285 -14.11 -4.88 8.62
C ILE A 285 -13.28 -5.34 7.44
N VAL A 286 -12.74 -6.56 7.52
CA VAL A 286 -11.89 -7.12 6.46
C VAL A 286 -12.36 -8.51 6.07
N TRP A 287 -12.09 -8.92 4.85
CA TRP A 287 -12.32 -10.30 4.42
C TRP A 287 -11.44 -11.27 5.21
N GLU A 288 -12.01 -12.38 5.71
CA GLU A 288 -11.30 -13.30 6.61
C GLU A 288 -10.10 -14.01 5.97
N GLU A 289 -10.12 -14.19 4.62
CA GLU A 289 -8.99 -14.77 3.87
C GLU A 289 -7.93 -13.74 3.48
N SER A 290 -8.19 -12.45 3.68
CA SER A 290 -7.20 -11.41 3.36
C SER A 290 -5.97 -11.49 4.27
N ALA A 291 -4.83 -11.04 3.76
CA ALA A 291 -3.61 -10.90 4.58
C ALA A 291 -3.79 -9.90 5.73
N ALA A 292 -4.71 -8.94 5.58
CA ALA A 292 -5.08 -7.99 6.62
C ALA A 292 -5.78 -8.64 7.83
N ALA A 293 -6.43 -9.80 7.63
CA ALA A 293 -7.18 -10.46 8.69
C ALA A 293 -6.31 -10.86 9.90
N ASP A 294 -5.07 -11.26 9.65
CA ASP A 294 -4.14 -11.63 10.71
C ASP A 294 -3.77 -10.42 11.58
N PHE A 295 -3.51 -9.27 10.95
CA PHE A 295 -3.26 -8.01 11.65
C PHE A 295 -4.48 -7.56 12.47
N VAL A 296 -5.68 -7.62 11.89
CA VAL A 296 -6.94 -7.21 12.55
C VAL A 296 -7.22 -8.05 13.79
N ARG A 297 -7.04 -9.36 13.69
CA ARG A 297 -7.23 -10.29 14.83
C ARG A 297 -6.18 -10.06 15.92
N THR A 298 -4.91 -9.96 15.54
CA THR A 298 -3.81 -9.81 16.49
C THR A 298 -3.88 -8.49 17.27
N ASN A 299 -4.29 -7.42 16.62
CA ASN A 299 -4.40 -6.10 17.25
C ASN A 299 -5.79 -5.80 17.78
N ASP A 300 -6.76 -6.69 17.58
CA ASP A 300 -8.16 -6.53 18.00
C ASP A 300 -8.75 -5.17 17.59
N VAL A 301 -8.61 -4.83 16.30
CA VAL A 301 -9.00 -3.52 15.74
C VAL A 301 -10.24 -3.60 14.85
N GLY A 302 -11.04 -4.66 14.96
CA GLY A 302 -12.26 -4.79 14.17
C GLY A 302 -12.69 -6.23 13.92
N LEU A 303 -13.40 -6.44 12.81
CA LEU A 303 -14.05 -7.71 12.47
C LEU A 303 -13.42 -8.34 11.22
N THR A 304 -13.42 -9.67 11.20
CA THR A 304 -13.18 -10.45 9.97
C THR A 304 -14.49 -11.11 9.56
N VAL A 305 -14.83 -11.04 8.26
CA VAL A 305 -16.09 -11.58 7.73
C VAL A 305 -15.82 -12.44 6.49
N ARG A 306 -16.63 -13.47 6.28
CA ARG A 306 -16.60 -14.30 5.06
C ARG A 306 -17.31 -13.61 3.91
N SER A 307 -18.47 -13.02 4.21
CA SER A 307 -19.34 -12.35 3.28
C SER A 307 -19.82 -11.03 3.88
N LEU A 308 -20.05 -10.03 3.03
CA LEU A 308 -20.67 -8.77 3.46
C LEU A 308 -22.11 -8.96 3.95
N ARG A 309 -22.77 -10.05 3.57
CA ARG A 309 -24.14 -10.36 4.04
C ARG A 309 -24.22 -10.57 5.57
N GLU A 310 -23.14 -10.98 6.20
CA GLU A 310 -23.11 -11.16 7.66
C GLU A 310 -22.80 -9.87 8.44
N VAL A 311 -22.37 -8.79 7.75
CA VAL A 311 -21.91 -7.57 8.42
C VAL A 311 -22.99 -6.96 9.32
N GLY A 312 -24.24 -6.86 8.85
CA GLY A 312 -25.33 -6.29 9.65
C GLY A 312 -25.56 -7.05 10.95
N ALA A 313 -25.65 -8.39 10.87
CA ALA A 313 -25.83 -9.24 12.05
C ALA A 313 -24.61 -9.18 13.00
N ARG A 314 -23.39 -9.15 12.43
CA ARG A 314 -22.15 -9.05 13.22
C ARG A 314 -22.07 -7.72 13.97
N LEU A 315 -22.43 -6.60 13.32
CA LEU A 315 -22.47 -5.29 13.95
C LEU A 315 -23.56 -5.19 15.02
N ALA A 316 -24.73 -5.81 14.77
CA ALA A 316 -25.83 -5.84 15.74
C ALA A 316 -25.50 -6.66 17.00
N ALA A 317 -24.61 -7.65 16.89
CA ALA A 317 -24.18 -8.49 18.01
C ALA A 317 -23.06 -7.85 18.87
N LEU A 318 -22.45 -6.73 18.44
CA LEU A 318 -21.42 -6.05 19.22
C LEU A 318 -22.06 -5.34 20.42
N SER A 319 -21.46 -5.55 21.59
CA SER A 319 -21.76 -4.74 22.78
C SER A 319 -21.07 -3.35 22.66
N GLU A 320 -21.54 -2.39 23.45
CA GLU A 320 -20.85 -1.10 23.57
C GLU A 320 -19.39 -1.25 24.04
N ALA A 321 -19.13 -2.23 24.91
CA ALA A 321 -17.78 -2.55 25.37
C ALA A 321 -16.88 -3.06 24.25
N ASP A 322 -17.41 -3.87 23.31
CA ASP A 322 -16.68 -4.33 22.12
C ASP A 322 -16.35 -3.16 21.19
N CYS A 323 -17.32 -2.31 20.90
CA CYS A 323 -17.10 -1.11 20.07
C CYS A 323 -16.04 -0.18 20.69
N ALA A 324 -16.14 0.08 22.00
CA ALA A 324 -15.18 0.89 22.73
C ALA A 324 -13.77 0.26 22.75
N ARG A 325 -13.67 -1.07 22.84
CA ARG A 325 -12.40 -1.80 22.78
C ARG A 325 -11.76 -1.67 21.41
N PHE A 326 -12.49 -1.96 20.33
CA PHE A 326 -11.99 -1.80 18.96
C PHE A 326 -11.53 -0.37 18.69
N LYS A 327 -12.31 0.63 19.13
CA LYS A 327 -11.96 2.05 18.96
C LYS A 327 -10.67 2.40 19.69
N ARG A 328 -10.50 2.00 20.96
CA ARG A 328 -9.26 2.25 21.71
C ARG A 328 -8.04 1.62 21.02
N ASN A 329 -8.18 0.38 20.55
CA ASN A 329 -7.11 -0.31 19.86
C ASN A 329 -6.77 0.37 18.52
N ALA A 330 -7.79 0.78 17.77
CA ALA A 330 -7.60 1.54 16.52
C ALA A 330 -6.89 2.88 16.77
N CYS A 331 -7.21 3.60 17.87
CA CYS A 331 -6.49 4.81 18.26
C CYS A 331 -4.99 4.54 18.49
N GLY A 332 -4.64 3.47 19.21
CA GLY A 332 -3.24 3.10 19.44
C GLY A 332 -2.48 2.75 18.15
N VAL A 333 -3.14 2.11 17.18
CA VAL A 333 -2.57 1.84 15.85
C VAL A 333 -2.47 3.13 15.03
N SER A 334 -3.47 4.02 15.14
CA SER A 334 -3.51 5.31 14.45
C SER A 334 -2.30 6.19 14.79
N GLU A 335 -1.95 6.29 16.07
CA GLU A 335 -0.77 7.03 16.53
C GLU A 335 0.50 6.51 15.86
N LYS A 336 0.66 5.18 15.81
CA LYS A 336 1.80 4.53 15.13
C LYS A 336 1.84 4.85 13.64
N LEU A 337 0.71 4.74 12.94
CA LEU A 337 0.59 5.00 11.50
C LEU A 337 0.94 6.45 11.16
N ARG A 338 0.41 7.41 11.94
CA ARG A 338 0.67 8.83 11.72
C ARG A 338 2.10 9.26 12.06
N ALA A 339 2.78 8.50 12.92
CA ALA A 339 4.18 8.71 13.27
C ALA A 339 5.18 8.05 12.32
N GLY A 340 4.73 7.31 11.30
CA GLY A 340 5.62 6.58 10.37
C GLY A 340 6.30 5.37 11.00
N HIS A 341 5.69 4.77 12.02
CA HIS A 341 6.30 3.72 12.85
C HIS A 341 6.67 2.48 12.06
N PHE A 342 5.78 1.99 11.20
CA PHE A 342 5.97 0.73 10.48
C PHE A 342 7.11 0.85 9.46
N THR A 343 7.14 1.92 8.68
CA THR A 343 8.21 2.18 7.72
C THR A 343 9.56 2.39 8.44
N LYS A 344 9.59 3.18 9.52
CA LYS A 344 10.81 3.38 10.33
C LYS A 344 11.33 2.07 10.89
N ALA A 345 10.47 1.23 11.44
CA ALA A 345 10.84 -0.08 11.98
C ALA A 345 11.37 -1.03 10.88
N ALA A 346 10.70 -1.06 9.71
CA ALA A 346 11.14 -1.87 8.58
C ALA A 346 12.49 -1.40 8.02
N LEU A 347 12.69 -0.08 7.88
CA LEU A 347 13.97 0.49 7.46
C LEU A 347 15.10 0.18 8.46
N ALA A 348 14.84 0.27 9.77
CA ALA A 348 15.82 -0.09 10.78
C ALA A 348 16.25 -1.56 10.67
N LYS A 349 15.28 -2.49 10.52
CA LYS A 349 15.56 -3.91 10.31
C LYS A 349 16.34 -4.16 9.02
N ALA A 350 15.93 -3.51 7.93
CA ALA A 350 16.58 -3.66 6.62
C ALA A 350 18.03 -3.17 6.65
N LEU A 351 18.31 -2.05 7.33
CA LEU A 351 19.66 -1.53 7.48
C LEU A 351 20.53 -2.48 8.33
N ALA A 352 20.01 -3.03 9.41
CA ALA A 352 20.72 -4.01 10.23
C ALA A 352 21.11 -5.28 9.44
N LEU A 353 20.23 -5.75 8.54
CA LEU A 353 20.52 -6.89 7.65
C LEU A 353 21.63 -6.54 6.65
N VAL A 354 21.58 -5.33 6.09
CA VAL A 354 22.59 -4.84 5.13
C VAL A 354 23.98 -4.70 5.78
N ASP A 355 24.04 -4.22 7.02
CA ASP A 355 25.30 -4.04 7.76
C ASP A 355 25.93 -5.38 8.14
N ASN A 356 25.13 -6.42 8.39
CA ASN A 356 25.58 -7.77 8.75
C ASN A 356 25.94 -8.65 7.54
N THR A 357 25.65 -8.21 6.30
CA THR A 357 25.98 -8.98 5.10
C THR A 357 27.46 -8.80 4.75
N PRO A 358 28.30 -9.87 4.76
CA PRO A 358 29.71 -9.78 4.40
C PRO A 358 29.88 -9.09 3.03
N GLN A 359 30.86 -8.22 2.93
CA GLN A 359 31.29 -7.69 1.62
C GLN A 359 32.02 -8.83 0.89
N THR A 360 31.33 -9.51 -0.01
CA THR A 360 31.94 -10.47 -0.94
C THR A 360 32.64 -9.74 -2.09
#